data_6ffd97c30bd4d138b8dc3214c6feb9b5
#
_entry.id   6ffd97c30bd4d138b8dc3214c6feb9b5
#
_cell.length_a   1.000
_cell.length_b   1.000
_cell.length_c   1.000
_cell.angle_alpha   90.00
_cell.angle_beta   90.00
_cell.angle_gamma   90.00
#
_symmetry.space_group_name_H-M   'P 1'
#
loop_
_entity.id
_entity.type
_entity.pdbx_description
1 polymer ?
#
loop_
_entity_poly.entity_id
_entity_poly.type
_entity_poly.pdbx_seq_one_letter_code
_entity_poly.pdbx_strand_id
1 'polypeptide(L)'
;MGAVVAIDALLQPQRVWRGRPAAAPAGAQPTGHAGLDAVLPSGGWPEAALSELLIPADGVGELQLLWPTLARLSQAGERIVLVAPPYLPFAPAWRQAGVDLGRLQVVRAGTSRDALWATEQCLRSGSCGAVL
;
A
#
# COMPACT_ATOMS: atom_id res chain seq x y z
N MET A 1 -39.12 -2.43 21.62
CA MET A 1 -38.16 -3.53 21.37
C MET A 1 -37.93 -3.64 19.87
N GLY A 2 -36.76 -3.32 19.39
CA GLY A 2 -36.40 -3.50 17.98
C GLY A 2 -36.22 -4.97 17.66
N ALA A 3 -36.89 -5.48 16.63
CA ALA A 3 -36.64 -6.85 16.16
C ALA A 3 -35.20 -6.96 15.61
N VAL A 4 -34.46 -7.91 16.13
CA VAL A 4 -33.15 -8.27 15.56
C VAL A 4 -33.41 -9.08 14.29
N VAL A 5 -33.15 -8.49 13.13
CA VAL A 5 -33.27 -9.17 11.85
C VAL A 5 -31.96 -9.87 11.55
N ALA A 6 -31.97 -11.18 11.31
CA ALA A 6 -30.79 -11.93 10.91
C ALA A 6 -30.28 -11.41 9.57
N ILE A 7 -28.97 -11.25 9.44
CA ILE A 7 -28.33 -10.72 8.22
C ILE A 7 -28.71 -11.54 6.97
N ASP A 8 -28.90 -12.85 7.12
CA ASP A 8 -29.28 -13.72 6.02
C ASP A 8 -30.68 -13.39 5.44
N ALA A 9 -31.60 -12.89 6.27
CA ALA A 9 -32.91 -12.41 5.81
C ALA A 9 -32.82 -11.12 4.98
N LEU A 10 -31.75 -10.33 5.15
CA LEU A 10 -31.48 -9.12 4.37
C LEU A 10 -30.74 -9.41 3.06
N LEU A 11 -30.05 -10.53 2.98
CA LEU A 11 -29.32 -10.94 1.78
C LEU A 11 -30.25 -11.51 0.70
N GLN A 12 -31.33 -12.19 1.11
CA GLN A 12 -32.34 -12.79 0.20
C GLN A 12 -32.95 -11.77 -0.77
N PRO A 13 -33.43 -10.58 -0.32
CA PRO A 13 -33.98 -9.56 -1.20
C PRO A 13 -32.93 -8.65 -1.85
N GLN A 14 -31.64 -9.00 -1.84
CA GLN A 14 -30.52 -8.19 -2.35
C GLN A 14 -30.41 -6.77 -1.73
N ARG A 15 -30.97 -6.57 -0.53
CA ARG A 15 -30.92 -5.28 0.17
C ARG A 15 -29.57 -5.02 0.84
N VAL A 16 -28.80 -6.07 1.07
CA VAL A 16 -27.44 -6.01 1.64
C VAL A 16 -26.55 -6.95 0.83
N TRP A 17 -25.40 -6.47 0.46
CA TRP A 17 -24.38 -7.26 -0.23
C TRP A 17 -23.37 -7.82 0.78
N ARG A 18 -23.08 -9.11 0.67
CA ARG A 18 -21.97 -9.73 1.40
C ARG A 18 -20.75 -9.75 0.49
N GLY A 19 -19.68 -9.07 0.88
CA GLY A 19 -18.42 -9.10 0.15
C GLY A 19 -17.96 -10.54 -0.12
N ARG A 20 -17.44 -10.79 -1.31
CA ARG A 20 -16.70 -12.05 -1.56
C ARG A 20 -15.47 -12.06 -0.65
N PRO A 21 -15.15 -13.19 0.00
CA PRO A 21 -13.82 -13.38 0.55
C PRO A 21 -12.83 -13.10 -0.59
N ALA A 22 -11.96 -12.12 -0.40
CA ALA A 22 -10.85 -11.93 -1.33
C ALA A 22 -10.04 -13.24 -1.35
N ALA A 23 -9.70 -13.72 -2.53
CA ALA A 23 -8.72 -14.80 -2.62
C ALA A 23 -7.48 -14.33 -1.84
N ALA A 24 -6.93 -15.22 -1.00
CA ALA A 24 -5.69 -14.90 -0.32
C ALA A 24 -4.67 -14.45 -1.36
N PRO A 25 -3.98 -13.32 -1.17
CA PRO A 25 -2.98 -12.86 -2.12
C PRO A 25 -1.95 -13.96 -2.35
N ALA A 26 -1.51 -14.10 -3.60
CA ALA A 26 -0.61 -15.18 -4.04
C ALA A 26 0.76 -15.15 -3.35
N GLY A 27 1.11 -14.05 -2.67
CA GLY A 27 2.35 -13.86 -1.94
C GLY A 27 2.24 -12.69 -0.96
N ALA A 28 3.21 -12.57 -0.09
CA ALA A 28 3.36 -11.46 0.82
C ALA A 28 4.80 -11.01 0.93
N GLN A 29 5.00 -9.70 1.02
CA GLN A 29 6.29 -9.09 1.32
C GLN A 29 6.38 -8.85 2.83
N PRO A 30 7.39 -9.39 3.53
CA PRO A 30 7.58 -9.10 4.95
C PRO A 30 7.59 -7.59 5.20
N THR A 31 6.87 -7.14 6.23
CA THR A 31 6.86 -5.71 6.57
C THR A 31 8.20 -5.26 7.18
N GLY A 32 8.97 -6.21 7.72
CA GLY A 32 10.15 -5.95 8.54
C GLY A 32 9.83 -5.76 10.03
N HIS A 33 8.55 -5.89 10.39
CA HIS A 33 8.05 -5.79 11.76
C HIS A 33 7.31 -7.07 12.11
N ALA A 34 7.95 -7.96 12.86
CA ALA A 34 7.41 -9.28 13.17
C ALA A 34 6.02 -9.24 13.84
N GLY A 35 5.77 -8.25 14.70
CA GLY A 35 4.47 -8.07 15.33
C GLY A 35 3.36 -7.70 14.36
N LEU A 36 3.69 -6.94 13.30
CA LEU A 36 2.75 -6.59 12.24
C LEU A 36 2.51 -7.78 11.31
N ASP A 37 3.57 -8.48 10.92
CA ASP A 37 3.47 -9.68 10.09
C ASP A 37 2.58 -10.75 10.73
N ALA A 38 2.67 -10.90 12.06
CA ALA A 38 1.87 -11.88 12.80
C ALA A 38 0.36 -11.61 12.79
N VAL A 39 -0.06 -10.35 12.60
CA VAL A 39 -1.50 -9.97 12.61
C VAL A 39 -2.07 -9.71 11.21
N LEU A 40 -1.21 -9.53 10.21
CA LEU A 40 -1.66 -9.39 8.83
C LEU A 40 -2.12 -10.74 8.26
N PRO A 41 -3.26 -10.79 7.56
CA PRO A 41 -3.80 -12.06 7.03
C PRO A 41 -2.85 -12.81 6.11
N SER A 42 -1.97 -12.09 5.39
CA SER A 42 -0.98 -12.65 4.47
C SER A 42 0.39 -12.88 5.11
N GLY A 43 0.58 -12.52 6.37
CA GLY A 43 1.89 -12.56 7.02
C GLY A 43 2.85 -11.47 6.56
N GLY A 44 2.34 -10.40 5.95
CA GLY A 44 3.10 -9.28 5.43
C GLY A 44 2.25 -8.41 4.49
N TRP A 45 2.86 -7.48 3.78
CA TRP A 45 2.18 -6.70 2.74
C TRP A 45 1.74 -7.63 1.61
N PRO A 46 0.46 -7.63 1.21
CA PRO A 46 -0.02 -8.47 0.13
C PRO A 46 0.60 -8.03 -1.19
N GLU A 47 1.07 -8.98 -1.99
CA GLU A 47 1.60 -8.72 -3.33
C GLU A 47 0.46 -8.47 -4.33
N ALA A 48 0.74 -7.66 -5.34
CA ALA A 48 -0.21 -7.29 -6.40
C ALA A 48 -1.56 -6.79 -5.85
N ALA A 49 -1.53 -6.07 -4.74
CA ALA A 49 -2.71 -5.57 -4.05
C ALA A 49 -2.51 -4.11 -3.63
N LEU A 50 -3.61 -3.44 -3.35
CA LEU A 50 -3.62 -2.12 -2.73
C LEU A 50 -3.63 -2.27 -1.21
N SER A 51 -2.68 -1.61 -0.56
CA SER A 51 -2.67 -1.44 0.90
C SER A 51 -2.90 0.03 1.24
N GLU A 52 -3.85 0.30 2.11
CA GLU A 52 -4.16 1.65 2.57
C GLU A 52 -3.66 1.83 4.00
N LEU A 53 -2.92 2.90 4.25
CA LEU A 53 -2.47 3.31 5.58
C LEU A 53 -3.27 4.53 6.01
N LEU A 54 -4.14 4.35 7.02
CA LEU A 54 -4.91 5.45 7.59
C LEU A 54 -4.11 6.07 8.74
N ILE A 55 -3.70 7.31 8.55
CA ILE A 55 -2.89 8.05 9.52
C ILE A 55 -3.67 9.26 10.03
N PRO A 56 -3.57 9.61 11.34
CA PRO A 56 -4.28 10.76 11.90
C PRO A 56 -3.71 12.10 11.44
N ALA A 57 -2.44 12.15 11.08
CA ALA A 57 -1.72 13.32 10.60
C ALA A 57 -0.46 12.90 9.87
N ASP A 58 0.08 13.76 9.01
CA ASP A 58 1.35 13.51 8.34
C ASP A 58 2.53 13.57 9.32
N GLY A 59 3.55 12.76 9.07
CA GLY A 59 4.80 12.80 9.84
C GLY A 59 4.75 12.09 11.19
N VAL A 60 3.79 11.20 11.40
CA VAL A 60 3.69 10.39 12.62
C VAL A 60 4.53 9.10 12.59
N GLY A 61 5.37 8.93 11.55
CA GLY A 61 6.24 7.76 11.39
C GLY A 61 5.72 6.71 10.41
N GLU A 62 4.73 7.04 9.61
CA GLU A 62 4.13 6.16 8.59
C GLU A 62 5.15 5.54 7.65
N LEU A 63 6.15 6.31 7.24
CA LEU A 63 7.23 5.81 6.39
C LEU A 63 8.09 4.73 7.07
N GLN A 64 8.21 4.77 8.40
CA GLN A 64 8.98 3.76 9.14
C GLN A 64 8.37 2.36 8.98
N LEU A 65 7.06 2.26 8.78
CA LEU A 65 6.39 0.99 8.49
C LEU A 65 6.77 0.45 7.12
N LEU A 66 7.04 1.33 6.15
CA LEU A 66 7.27 0.98 4.76
C LEU A 66 8.77 0.80 4.45
N TRP A 67 9.65 1.53 5.09
CA TRP A 67 11.08 1.55 4.77
C TRP A 67 11.75 0.17 4.71
N PRO A 68 11.51 -0.78 5.62
CA PRO A 68 12.18 -2.08 5.52
C PRO A 68 11.82 -2.81 4.21
N THR A 69 10.56 -2.72 3.81
CA THR A 69 10.09 -3.33 2.54
C THR A 69 10.64 -2.59 1.33
N LEU A 70 10.56 -1.24 1.33
CA LEU A 70 11.05 -0.41 0.23
C LEU A 70 12.57 -0.54 0.05
N ALA A 71 13.32 -0.61 1.15
CA ALA A 71 14.75 -0.85 1.12
C ALA A 71 15.06 -2.19 0.43
N ARG A 72 14.39 -3.27 0.85
CA ARG A 72 14.58 -4.60 0.26
C ARG A 72 14.23 -4.64 -1.22
N LEU A 73 13.10 -4.07 -1.63
CA LEU A 73 12.67 -4.00 -3.02
C LEU A 73 13.67 -3.21 -3.87
N SER A 74 14.09 -2.04 -3.41
CA SER A 74 15.05 -1.20 -4.14
C SER A 74 16.43 -1.86 -4.28
N GLN A 75 16.90 -2.54 -3.23
CA GLN A 75 18.17 -3.29 -3.26
C GLN A 75 18.07 -4.53 -4.16
N ALA A 76 16.89 -5.11 -4.33
CA ALA A 76 16.62 -6.16 -5.31
C ALA A 76 16.54 -5.63 -6.77
N GLY A 77 16.71 -4.33 -6.98
CA GLY A 77 16.66 -3.69 -8.30
C GLY A 77 15.29 -3.19 -8.73
N GLU A 78 14.27 -3.35 -7.90
CA GLU A 78 12.92 -2.89 -8.16
C GLU A 78 12.80 -1.36 -8.04
N ARG A 79 11.96 -0.76 -8.86
CA ARG A 79 11.68 0.68 -8.80
C ARG A 79 10.64 0.98 -7.75
N ILE A 80 10.90 2.03 -6.97
CA ILE A 80 9.96 2.62 -6.03
C ILE A 80 9.51 3.96 -6.60
N VAL A 81 8.22 4.15 -6.76
CA VAL A 81 7.66 5.38 -7.31
C VAL A 81 6.76 6.06 -6.29
N LEU A 82 7.05 7.31 -5.99
CA LEU A 82 6.20 8.18 -5.18
C LEU A 82 5.42 9.10 -6.11
N VAL A 83 4.10 9.00 -6.09
CA VAL A 83 3.23 9.81 -6.95
C VAL A 83 2.58 10.90 -6.13
N ALA A 84 2.86 12.14 -6.50
CA ALA A 84 2.34 13.35 -5.84
C ALA A 84 2.49 13.32 -4.31
N PRO A 85 3.66 12.96 -3.76
CA PRO A 85 3.82 12.94 -2.31
C PRO A 85 3.57 14.36 -1.75
N PRO A 86 2.93 14.47 -0.56
CA PRO A 86 2.60 15.77 0.04
C PRO A 86 3.85 16.60 0.34
N TYR A 87 4.98 15.94 0.57
CA TYR A 87 6.28 16.56 0.82
C TYR A 87 7.36 15.92 -0.04
N LEU A 88 8.37 16.69 -0.40
CA LEU A 88 9.55 16.13 -1.08
C LEU A 88 10.28 15.16 -0.14
N PRO A 89 10.59 13.96 -0.61
CA PRO A 89 11.36 13.00 0.18
C PRO A 89 12.71 13.58 0.59
N PHE A 90 13.04 13.50 1.88
CA PHE A 90 14.36 13.88 2.38
C PHE A 90 15.34 12.74 2.09
N ALA A 91 16.06 12.85 0.98
CA ALA A 91 16.94 11.81 0.46
C ALA A 91 17.92 11.20 1.50
N PRO A 92 18.53 11.97 2.44
CA PRO A 92 19.39 11.37 3.45
C PRO A 92 18.67 10.37 4.36
N ALA A 93 17.41 10.64 4.75
CA ALA A 93 16.62 9.72 5.59
C ALA A 93 16.28 8.42 4.83
N TRP A 94 15.91 8.52 3.57
CA TRP A 94 15.63 7.35 2.73
C TRP A 94 16.88 6.48 2.55
N ARG A 95 18.04 7.11 2.29
CA ARG A 95 19.30 6.39 2.21
C ARG A 95 19.68 5.74 3.55
N GLN A 96 19.50 6.45 4.66
CA GLN A 96 19.75 5.90 6.00
C GLN A 96 18.84 4.71 6.31
N ALA A 97 17.61 4.73 5.81
CA ALA A 97 16.69 3.60 5.90
C ALA A 97 17.05 2.42 4.98
N GLY A 98 18.09 2.55 4.16
CA GLY A 98 18.59 1.50 3.29
C GLY A 98 17.96 1.48 1.89
N VAL A 99 17.20 2.50 1.52
CA VAL A 99 16.60 2.59 0.17
C VAL A 99 17.67 3.03 -0.83
N ASP A 100 17.77 2.30 -1.94
CA ASP A 100 18.61 2.71 -3.07
C ASP A 100 17.93 3.90 -3.79
N LEU A 101 18.51 5.09 -3.65
CA LEU A 101 18.01 6.30 -4.26
C LEU A 101 18.03 6.27 -5.80
N GLY A 102 18.88 5.44 -6.39
CA GLY A 102 18.89 5.20 -7.84
C GLY A 102 17.64 4.49 -8.34
N ARG A 103 16.88 3.87 -7.44
CA ARG A 103 15.62 3.18 -7.70
C ARG A 103 14.40 3.95 -7.22
N LEU A 104 14.59 5.06 -6.51
CA LEU A 104 13.52 5.92 -6.02
C LEU A 104 13.20 7.01 -7.04
N GLN A 105 11.95 7.06 -7.48
CA GLN A 105 11.46 8.06 -8.42
C GLN A 105 10.32 8.85 -7.79
N VAL A 106 10.26 10.15 -8.07
CA VAL A 106 9.19 11.03 -7.61
C VAL A 106 8.48 11.60 -8.82
N VAL A 107 7.21 11.30 -8.94
CA VAL A 107 6.32 11.85 -9.96
C VAL A 107 5.54 13.00 -9.35
N ARG A 108 5.73 14.20 -9.88
CA ARG A 108 4.93 15.36 -9.49
C ARG A 108 3.67 15.43 -10.37
N ALA A 109 2.54 15.66 -9.74
CA ALA A 109 1.27 15.85 -10.42
C ALA A 109 0.64 17.16 -9.96
N GLY A 110 0.11 17.91 -10.89
CA GLY A 110 -0.54 19.21 -10.61
C GLY A 110 -1.99 19.05 -10.14
N THR A 111 -2.62 17.92 -10.46
CA THR A 111 -4.01 17.62 -10.10
C THR A 111 -4.13 16.19 -9.61
N SER A 112 -5.19 15.89 -8.84
CA SER A 112 -5.50 14.52 -8.42
C SER A 112 -5.74 13.59 -9.61
N ARG A 113 -6.29 14.11 -10.71
CA ARG A 113 -6.49 13.34 -11.94
C ARG A 113 -5.17 12.92 -12.57
N ASP A 114 -4.19 13.83 -12.61
CA ASP A 114 -2.86 13.51 -13.14
C ASP A 114 -2.13 12.52 -12.25
N ALA A 115 -2.29 12.63 -10.92
CA ALA A 115 -1.73 11.67 -9.97
C ALA A 115 -2.31 10.26 -10.19
N LEU A 116 -3.63 10.13 -10.30
CA LEU A 116 -4.28 8.85 -10.58
C LEU A 116 -3.85 8.27 -11.91
N TRP A 117 -3.78 9.09 -12.95
CA TRP A 117 -3.29 8.66 -14.25
C TRP A 117 -1.84 8.17 -14.19
N ALA A 118 -0.95 8.93 -13.54
CA ALA A 118 0.44 8.53 -13.37
C ALA A 118 0.58 7.21 -12.60
N THR A 119 -0.20 7.06 -11.53
CA THR A 119 -0.26 5.81 -10.75
C THR A 119 -0.67 4.63 -11.63
N GLU A 120 -1.74 4.78 -12.42
CA GLU A 120 -2.17 3.76 -13.36
C GLU A 120 -1.06 3.38 -14.34
N GLN A 121 -0.36 4.37 -14.94
CA GLN A 121 0.73 4.10 -15.88
C GLN A 121 1.88 3.34 -15.21
N CYS A 122 2.26 3.73 -13.99
CA CYS A 122 3.30 3.03 -13.22
C CYS A 122 2.91 1.57 -12.96
N LEU A 123 1.67 1.31 -12.55
CA LEU A 123 1.18 -0.04 -12.28
C LEU A 123 1.09 -0.88 -13.56
N ARG A 124 0.59 -0.31 -14.66
CA ARG A 124 0.48 -1.00 -15.95
C ARG A 124 1.82 -1.32 -16.58
N SER A 125 2.86 -0.57 -16.28
CA SER A 125 4.20 -0.81 -16.82
C SER A 125 4.81 -2.15 -16.38
N GLY A 126 4.35 -2.68 -15.24
CA GLY A 126 4.90 -3.91 -14.64
C GLY A 126 6.36 -3.79 -14.21
N SER A 127 6.92 -2.57 -14.19
CA SER A 127 8.34 -2.32 -13.89
C SER A 127 8.58 -1.71 -12.50
N CYS A 128 7.53 -1.55 -11.69
CA CYS A 128 7.60 -0.97 -10.37
C CYS A 128 7.38 -2.04 -9.30
N GLY A 129 8.26 -2.13 -8.32
CA GLY A 129 8.09 -2.99 -7.15
C GLY A 129 7.08 -2.40 -6.15
N ALA A 130 7.02 -1.06 -6.06
CA ALA A 130 6.03 -0.35 -5.27
C ALA A 130 5.69 1.01 -5.88
N VAL A 131 4.43 1.39 -5.74
CA VAL A 131 3.91 2.73 -6.11
C VAL A 131 3.18 3.27 -4.88
N LEU A 132 3.56 4.47 -4.41
CA LEU A 132 3.01 5.13 -3.22
C LEU A 132 2.42 6.49 -3.61
#